data_6820d02166c730a92e609e634a51dc5d
#
_entry.id   6820d02166c730a92e609e634a51dc5d
#
_cell.length_a   1.000
_cell.length_b   1.000
_cell.length_c   1.000
_cell.angle_alpha   90.00
_cell.angle_beta   90.00
_cell.angle_gamma   90.00
#
_symmetry.space_group_name_H-M   'P 1'
#
loop_
_entity.id
_entity.type
_entity.pdbx_description
1 polymer ?
#
loop_
_entity_poly.entity_id
_entity_poly.type
_entity_poly.pdbx_seq_one_letter_code
_entity_poly.pdbx_strand_id
1 'polypeptide(L)'
;MPSFRPNERIKARAHFQEIYQKGTRVHGRYSTVFVLANRLSIGRLGIAATKKLGGAVERNRAKRLIREVFRRNKVAPGFDVVVIPKLELLDTSLITLEADYRNTLERTLRRRRTAAGAPESV
;
A
#
# COMPACT_ATOMS: atom_id res chain seq x y z
N MET A 1 19.31 9.97 -0.14
CA MET A 1 18.36 9.15 0.63
C MET A 1 16.98 9.17 -0.01
N PRO A 2 16.31 8.03 -0.11
CA PRO A 2 14.93 8.02 -0.57
C PRO A 2 14.06 8.86 0.36
N SER A 3 13.10 9.56 -0.20
CA SER A 3 12.19 10.38 0.59
C SER A 3 10.77 10.15 0.11
N PHE A 4 9.81 10.50 0.95
CA PHE A 4 8.40 10.41 0.62
C PHE A 4 7.90 11.82 0.29
N ARG A 5 7.83 12.12 -1.00
CA ARG A 5 7.53 13.46 -1.47
C ARG A 5 6.03 13.72 -1.49
N PRO A 6 5.60 14.99 -1.46
CA PRO A 6 4.16 15.30 -1.50
C PRO A 6 3.43 14.73 -2.71
N ASN A 7 4.07 14.69 -3.89
CA ASN A 7 3.43 14.15 -5.08
C ASN A 7 3.32 12.62 -5.07
N GLU A 8 3.93 11.98 -4.08
CA GLU A 8 3.82 10.54 -3.89
C GLU A 8 2.72 10.16 -2.90
N ARG A 9 1.93 11.13 -2.45
CA ARG A 9 0.87 10.90 -1.47
C ARG A 9 -0.51 10.95 -2.11
N ILE A 10 -1.34 9.98 -1.76
CA ILE A 10 -2.76 9.99 -2.11
C ILE A 10 -3.50 10.60 -0.93
N LYS A 11 -4.28 11.66 -1.18
CA LYS A 11 -4.95 12.41 -0.11
C LYS A 11 -6.46 12.49 -0.30
N ALA A 12 -6.93 12.61 -1.55
CA ALA A 12 -8.34 12.86 -1.81
C ALA A 12 -9.18 11.62 -1.56
N ARG A 13 -10.31 11.80 -0.89
CA ARG A 13 -11.23 10.71 -0.59
C ARG A 13 -11.72 10.01 -1.86
N ALA A 14 -12.05 10.78 -2.89
CA ALA A 14 -12.49 10.21 -4.16
C ALA A 14 -11.43 9.31 -4.79
N HIS A 15 -10.17 9.67 -4.63
CA HIS A 15 -9.05 8.89 -5.15
C HIS A 15 -8.96 7.54 -4.42
N PHE A 16 -9.10 7.56 -3.09
CA PHE A 16 -9.14 6.31 -2.31
C PHE A 16 -10.28 5.42 -2.78
N GLN A 17 -11.46 6.00 -2.98
CA GLN A 17 -12.63 5.22 -3.39
C GLN A 17 -12.44 4.59 -4.77
N GLU A 18 -11.82 5.31 -5.69
CA GLU A 18 -11.52 4.77 -7.01
C GLU A 18 -10.62 3.55 -6.91
N ILE A 19 -9.59 3.65 -6.07
CA ILE A 19 -8.65 2.55 -5.86
C ILE A 19 -9.33 1.34 -5.23
N TYR A 20 -10.23 1.58 -4.28
CA TYR A 20 -10.99 0.48 -3.67
C TYR A 20 -11.89 -0.22 -4.67
N GLN A 21 -12.48 0.52 -5.60
CA GLN A 21 -13.40 -0.05 -6.59
C GLN A 21 -12.68 -0.74 -7.73
N LYS A 22 -11.60 -0.16 -8.22
CA LYS A 22 -10.92 -0.62 -9.44
C LYS A 22 -9.63 -1.37 -9.18
N GLY A 23 -9.04 -1.20 -8.01
CA GLY A 23 -7.75 -1.79 -7.68
C GLY A 23 -7.84 -3.26 -7.36
N THR A 24 -6.68 -3.91 -7.42
CA THR A 24 -6.53 -5.29 -7.01
C THR A 24 -6.19 -5.33 -5.53
N ARG A 25 -6.87 -6.18 -4.76
CA ARG A 25 -6.73 -6.26 -3.31
C ARG A 25 -6.12 -7.60 -2.88
N VAL A 26 -5.19 -7.54 -1.93
CA VAL A 26 -4.66 -8.73 -1.28
C VAL A 26 -4.52 -8.44 0.21
N HIS A 27 -4.93 -9.40 1.04
CA HIS A 27 -4.77 -9.32 2.49
C HIS A 27 -3.41 -9.89 2.89
N GLY A 28 -2.61 -9.08 3.57
CA GLY A 28 -1.40 -9.53 4.24
C GLY A 28 -1.65 -9.74 5.71
N ARG A 29 -0.61 -10.12 6.44
CA ARG A 29 -0.72 -10.35 7.87
C ARG A 29 -0.94 -9.05 8.65
N TYR A 30 -0.27 -7.97 8.22
CA TYR A 30 -0.28 -6.70 8.97
C TYR A 30 -1.07 -5.61 8.26
N SER A 31 -1.49 -5.83 7.03
CA SER A 31 -2.25 -4.84 6.29
C SER A 31 -2.96 -5.46 5.10
N THR A 32 -3.96 -4.74 4.60
CA THR A 32 -4.58 -5.04 3.31
C THR A 32 -4.02 -4.04 2.31
N VAL A 33 -3.61 -4.51 1.14
CA VAL A 33 -3.00 -3.67 0.11
C VAL A 33 -3.86 -3.66 -1.14
N PHE A 34 -4.11 -2.46 -1.66
CA PHE A 34 -4.77 -2.25 -2.96
C PHE A 34 -3.76 -1.64 -3.91
N VAL A 35 -3.79 -2.06 -5.17
CA VAL A 35 -2.90 -1.54 -6.21
C VAL A 35 -3.72 -1.20 -7.45
N LEU A 36 -3.49 -0.02 -8.00
CA LEU A 36 -4.13 0.43 -9.23
C LEU A 36 -3.11 1.17 -10.09
N ALA A 37 -3.03 0.86 -11.38
CA ALA A 37 -2.12 1.55 -12.29
C ALA A 37 -2.48 3.04 -12.38
N ASN A 38 -1.48 3.92 -12.35
CA ASN A 38 -1.71 5.37 -12.35
C ASN A 38 -1.17 6.07 -13.59
N ARG A 39 -0.48 5.34 -14.48
CA ARG A 39 0.10 5.87 -15.72
C ARG A 39 1.12 6.98 -15.49
N LEU A 40 1.70 7.04 -14.29
CA LEU A 40 2.77 7.97 -13.96
C LEU A 40 4.09 7.21 -13.90
N SER A 41 5.18 7.95 -13.85
CA SER A 41 6.50 7.34 -13.68
C SER A 41 6.83 7.07 -12.21
N ILE A 42 5.98 7.48 -11.29
CA ILE A 42 6.18 7.31 -9.86
C ILE A 42 5.10 6.43 -9.26
N GLY A 43 5.40 5.87 -8.08
CA GLY A 43 4.41 5.21 -7.25
C GLY A 43 3.87 6.19 -6.23
N ARG A 44 2.58 6.05 -5.91
CA ARG A 44 1.96 6.90 -4.89
C ARG A 44 1.37 6.03 -3.80
N LEU A 45 1.38 6.55 -2.57
CA LEU A 45 0.94 5.83 -1.38
C LEU A 45 -0.20 6.56 -0.69
N GLY A 46 -1.26 5.84 -0.40
CA GLY A 46 -2.32 6.28 0.50
C GLY A 46 -2.40 5.33 1.68
N ILE A 47 -2.66 5.87 2.86
CA ILE A 47 -2.79 5.06 4.07
C ILE A 47 -4.14 5.33 4.69
N ALA A 48 -4.95 4.29 4.82
CA ALA A 48 -6.27 4.38 5.44
C ALA A 48 -6.19 3.83 6.87
N ALA A 49 -5.72 4.66 7.79
CA ALA A 49 -5.63 4.29 9.21
C ALA A 49 -6.96 4.62 9.88
N THR A 50 -7.78 3.61 10.14
CA THR A 50 -9.11 3.79 10.68
C THR A 50 -9.11 3.79 12.21
N LYS A 51 -10.26 4.15 12.80
CA LYS A 51 -10.44 4.16 14.25
C LYS A 51 -10.30 2.78 14.87
N LYS A 52 -10.36 1.71 14.08
CA LYS A 52 -10.13 0.35 14.57
C LYS A 52 -8.73 0.15 15.14
N LEU A 53 -7.79 0.99 14.73
CA LEU A 53 -6.43 0.93 15.27
C LEU A 53 -6.31 1.56 16.65
N GLY A 54 -7.26 2.40 17.03
CA GLY A 54 -7.21 3.15 18.27
C GLY A 54 -7.30 4.65 18.01
N GLY A 55 -6.69 5.44 18.89
CA GLY A 55 -6.73 6.88 18.78
C GLY A 55 -5.69 7.46 17.82
N ALA A 56 -5.48 8.76 17.94
CA ALA A 56 -4.56 9.47 17.05
C ALA A 56 -3.13 8.96 17.18
N VAL A 57 -2.71 8.60 18.38
CA VAL A 57 -1.34 8.11 18.62
C VAL A 57 -1.09 6.83 17.85
N GLU A 58 -2.00 5.87 17.98
CA GLU A 58 -1.87 4.57 17.30
C GLU A 58 -1.94 4.74 15.79
N ARG A 59 -2.88 5.56 15.30
CA ARG A 59 -3.01 5.79 13.87
C ARG A 59 -1.79 6.48 13.28
N ASN A 60 -1.24 7.46 13.98
CA ASN A 60 -0.04 8.17 13.53
C ASN A 60 1.17 7.25 13.52
N ARG A 61 1.28 6.36 14.51
CA ARG A 61 2.35 5.38 14.56
C ARG A 61 2.29 4.44 13.37
N ALA A 62 1.09 3.94 13.05
CA ALA A 62 0.91 3.06 11.90
C ALA A 62 1.31 3.77 10.60
N LYS A 63 0.86 5.02 10.44
CA LYS A 63 1.20 5.79 9.25
C LYS A 63 2.71 5.99 9.12
N ARG A 64 3.38 6.28 10.23
CA ARG A 64 4.83 6.50 10.22
C ARG A 64 5.57 5.24 9.80
N LEU A 65 5.18 4.09 10.34
CA LEU A 65 5.80 2.82 10.00
C LEU A 65 5.60 2.48 8.52
N ILE A 66 4.39 2.67 8.01
CA ILE A 66 4.09 2.37 6.62
C ILE A 66 4.83 3.31 5.68
N ARG A 67 4.92 4.61 6.01
CA ARG A 67 5.67 5.57 5.20
C ARG A 67 7.15 5.20 5.14
N GLU A 68 7.69 4.74 6.26
CA GLU A 68 9.10 4.34 6.31
C GLU A 68 9.35 3.13 5.41
N VAL A 69 8.46 2.14 5.47
CA VAL A 69 8.56 0.96 4.60
C VAL A 69 8.44 1.36 3.13
N PHE A 70 7.46 2.20 2.80
CA PHE A 70 7.27 2.65 1.42
C PHE A 70 8.49 3.42 0.91
N ARG A 71 9.02 4.33 1.73
CA ARG A 71 10.18 5.13 1.36
C ARG A 71 11.38 4.26 1.03
N ARG A 72 11.55 3.16 1.75
CA ARG A 72 12.69 2.25 1.59
C ARG A 72 12.47 1.24 0.47
N ASN A 73 11.23 1.10 0.00
CA ASN A 73 10.84 0.05 -0.95
C ASN A 73 9.96 0.62 -2.05
N LYS A 74 10.49 1.54 -2.84
CA LYS A 74 9.74 2.14 -3.95
C LYS A 74 9.73 1.19 -5.14
N VAL A 75 9.07 0.06 -4.95
CA VAL A 75 9.08 -1.03 -5.92
C VAL A 75 7.88 -1.04 -6.87
N ALA A 76 7.03 -0.03 -6.77
CA ALA A 76 5.81 0.02 -7.59
C ALA A 76 5.68 1.33 -8.36
N PRO A 77 6.68 1.73 -9.17
CA PRO A 77 6.52 2.90 -10.03
C PRO A 77 5.38 2.65 -11.02
N GLY A 78 4.57 3.67 -11.26
CA GLY A 78 3.42 3.54 -12.15
C GLY A 78 2.18 3.00 -11.47
N PHE A 79 2.19 2.84 -10.15
CA PHE A 79 1.03 2.33 -9.41
C PHE A 79 0.69 3.21 -8.23
N ASP A 80 -0.62 3.29 -7.95
CA ASP A 80 -1.12 3.81 -6.70
C ASP A 80 -1.29 2.62 -5.76
N VAL A 81 -0.78 2.76 -4.55
CA VAL A 81 -0.85 1.72 -3.52
C VAL A 81 -1.59 2.29 -2.32
N VAL A 82 -2.65 1.62 -1.90
CA VAL A 82 -3.34 1.99 -0.67
C VAL A 82 -3.14 0.87 0.34
N VAL A 83 -2.71 1.23 1.53
CA VAL A 83 -2.44 0.30 2.63
C VAL A 83 -3.43 0.57 3.74
N ILE A 84 -4.18 -0.45 4.12
CA ILE A 84 -5.08 -0.39 5.27
C ILE A 84 -4.44 -1.22 6.38
N PRO A 85 -3.85 -0.57 7.40
CA PRO A 85 -3.17 -1.30 8.45
C PRO A 85 -4.15 -2.08 9.32
N LYS A 86 -3.73 -3.28 9.73
CA LYS A 86 -4.44 -4.09 10.70
C LYS A 86 -3.88 -3.81 12.08
N LEU A 87 -4.64 -4.18 13.11
CA LEU A 87 -4.25 -3.93 14.49
C LEU A 87 -2.89 -4.56 14.83
N GLU A 88 -2.62 -5.73 14.29
CA GLU A 88 -1.36 -6.45 14.52
C GLU A 88 -0.13 -5.66 14.07
N LEU A 89 -0.31 -4.72 13.16
CA LEU A 89 0.80 -3.91 12.68
C LEU A 89 1.46 -3.10 13.81
N LEU A 90 0.67 -2.71 14.81
CA LEU A 90 1.18 -1.86 15.90
C LEU A 90 2.21 -2.57 16.77
N ASP A 91 2.20 -3.90 16.78
CA ASP A 91 3.07 -4.70 17.64
C ASP A 91 4.21 -5.37 16.88
N THR A 92 4.40 -5.03 15.61
CA THR A 92 5.44 -5.68 14.82
C THR A 92 6.67 -4.76 14.68
N SER A 93 7.81 -5.36 14.36
CA SER A 93 9.03 -4.61 14.09
C SER A 93 9.00 -4.08 12.67
N LEU A 94 9.83 -3.07 12.40
CA LEU A 94 9.94 -2.50 11.06
C LEU A 94 10.43 -3.56 10.07
N ILE A 95 11.38 -4.39 10.46
CA ILE A 95 11.93 -5.43 9.58
C ILE A 95 10.85 -6.45 9.20
N THR A 96 10.07 -6.89 10.16
CA THR A 96 9.00 -7.85 9.92
C THR A 96 7.90 -7.23 9.06
N LEU A 97 7.54 -5.99 9.34
CA LEU A 97 6.54 -5.28 8.56
C LEU A 97 7.00 -5.09 7.12
N GLU A 98 8.28 -4.74 6.93
CA GLU A 98 8.84 -4.55 5.60
C GLU A 98 8.77 -5.82 4.77
N ALA A 99 9.13 -6.95 5.37
CA ALA A 99 9.07 -8.25 4.68
C ALA A 99 7.64 -8.61 4.28
N ASP A 100 6.69 -8.38 5.18
CA ASP A 100 5.28 -8.65 4.90
C ASP A 100 4.74 -7.73 3.80
N TYR A 101 5.09 -6.46 3.86
CA TYR A 101 4.67 -5.48 2.85
C TYR A 101 5.17 -5.87 1.47
N ARG A 102 6.45 -6.21 1.35
CA ARG A 102 7.04 -6.59 0.07
C ARG A 102 6.37 -7.84 -0.50
N ASN A 103 6.15 -8.84 0.35
CA ASN A 103 5.47 -10.07 -0.05
C ASN A 103 4.03 -9.80 -0.48
N THR A 104 3.30 -9.00 0.29
CA THR A 104 1.91 -8.67 0.00
C THR A 104 1.80 -7.86 -1.29
N LEU A 105 2.69 -6.88 -1.47
CA LEU A 105 2.72 -6.05 -2.67
C LEU A 105 3.00 -6.91 -3.91
N GLU A 106 3.97 -7.81 -3.81
CA GLU A 106 4.33 -8.69 -4.91
C GLU A 106 3.14 -9.59 -5.31
N ARG A 107 2.45 -10.15 -4.31
CA ARG A 107 1.27 -10.97 -4.57
C ARG A 107 0.15 -10.14 -5.21
N THR A 108 -0.01 -8.89 -4.79
CA THR A 108 -1.02 -8.00 -5.33
C THR A 108 -0.74 -7.70 -6.80
N LEU A 109 0.51 -7.40 -7.13
CA LEU A 109 0.91 -7.12 -8.51
C LEU A 109 0.76 -8.35 -9.39
N ARG A 110 1.06 -9.54 -8.85
CA ARG A 110 0.91 -10.79 -9.58
C ARG A 110 -0.56 -11.09 -9.85
N ARG A 111 -1.42 -10.90 -8.87
CA ARG A 111 -2.87 -11.08 -9.01
C ARG A 111 -3.43 -10.11 -10.04
N ARG A 112 -2.95 -8.88 -10.04
CA ARG A 112 -3.37 -7.87 -10.99
C ARG A 112 -3.07 -8.27 -12.43
N ARG A 113 -1.89 -8.81 -12.68
CA ARG A 113 -1.52 -9.27 -14.03
C ARG A 113 -2.45 -10.38 -14.50
N THR A 114 -2.76 -11.33 -13.62
CA THR A 114 -3.67 -12.42 -13.93
C THR A 114 -5.08 -11.89 -14.20
N ALA A 115 -5.57 -11.00 -13.36
CA ALA A 115 -6.91 -10.44 -13.51
C ALA A 115 -7.04 -9.59 -14.77
N ALA A 116 -5.95 -8.96 -15.21
CA ALA A 116 -5.94 -8.18 -16.44
C ALA A 116 -5.89 -9.06 -17.70
N GLY A 117 -5.89 -10.39 -17.53
CA GLY A 117 -5.89 -11.32 -18.65
C GLY A 117 -4.58 -11.35 -19.40
N ALA A 118 -3.55 -10.87 -18.77
CA ALA A 118 -2.24 -10.92 -19.38
C ALA A 118 -1.91 -12.34 -19.66
N PRO A 119 -1.98 -12.92 -20.54
CA PRO A 119 -1.97 -13.97 -20.85
C PRO A 119 -1.73 -14.79 -21.70
N GLU A 120 -1.92 -14.45 -21.64
CA GLU A 120 -1.82 -14.85 -22.14
C GLU A 120 -1.00 -15.07 -22.67
N SER A 121 -0.62 -15.09 -22.72
CA SER A 121 -0.05 -15.24 -23.23
C SER A 121 0.40 -15.94 -23.51
N VAL A 122 0.30 -16.22 -23.79
CA VAL A 122 0.56 -17.07 -24.05
C VAL A 122 0.93 -17.61 -24.48
#